data_e971db45becee73578839183f19b954b
#
_entry.id   e971db45becee73578839183f19b954b
#
_cell.length_a   1.000
_cell.length_b   1.000
_cell.length_c   1.000
_cell.angle_alpha   90.00
_cell.angle_beta   90.00
_cell.angle_gamma   90.00
#
_symmetry.space_group_name_H-M   'P 1'
#
loop_
_entity.id
_entity.type
_entity.pdbx_description
1 polymer ?
#
loop_
_entity_poly.entity_id
_entity_poly.type
_entity_poly.pdbx_seq_one_letter_code
_entity_poly.pdbx_strand_id
1 'polypeptide(L)'
;IANLKIEESEKKDPQFCKFLYQKIGEDFYWKDRLAWSLKEWENYLNQSKLKFCVAKVGEDVAGFYEYLNHEDKKEVEISYFGIFKEYFGKGLGGYLLTHALRSGWNHKPNRIWVHTCTLDHPHALRNYIARGMNIFKKEKVRV
;
A
#
# COMPACT_ATOMS: atom_id res chain seq x y z
N ILE A 1 -8.43 6.60 -16.35
CA ILE A 1 -7.06 6.60 -16.90
C ILE A 1 -6.95 5.48 -17.91
N ALA A 2 -6.55 5.82 -19.14
CA ALA A 2 -6.34 4.83 -20.19
C ALA A 2 -5.09 3.98 -19.88
N ASN A 3 -5.10 2.72 -20.34
CA ASN A 3 -3.97 1.78 -20.20
C ASN A 3 -3.56 1.49 -18.75
N LEU A 4 -4.48 1.60 -17.81
CA LEU A 4 -4.22 1.27 -16.42
C LEU A 4 -4.28 -0.24 -16.21
N LYS A 5 -3.23 -0.79 -15.59
CA LYS A 5 -3.16 -2.19 -15.18
C LYS A 5 -2.66 -2.28 -13.74
N ILE A 6 -3.23 -3.22 -12.99
CA ILE A 6 -2.72 -3.56 -11.66
C ILE A 6 -2.22 -4.99 -11.72
N GLU A 7 -0.93 -5.20 -11.44
CA GLU A 7 -0.29 -6.49 -11.56
C GLU A 7 0.29 -6.94 -10.22
N GLU A 8 0.05 -8.20 -9.87
CA GLU A 8 0.73 -8.78 -8.72
C GLU A 8 2.18 -9.04 -9.09
N SER A 9 3.11 -8.59 -8.24
CA SER A 9 4.53 -8.86 -8.41
C SER A 9 4.87 -10.19 -7.73
N GLU A 10 4.96 -11.26 -8.50
CA GLU A 10 5.33 -12.59 -8.00
C GLU A 10 6.81 -12.62 -7.61
N LYS A 11 7.66 -12.03 -8.45
CA LYS A 11 9.07 -11.81 -8.13
C LYS A 11 9.21 -10.45 -7.48
N LYS A 12 9.16 -10.44 -6.16
CA LYS A 12 9.26 -9.21 -5.38
C LYS A 12 10.73 -8.80 -5.30
N ASP A 13 11.17 -7.97 -6.26
CA ASP A 13 12.55 -7.47 -6.33
C ASP A 13 12.81 -6.49 -5.19
N PRO A 14 13.74 -6.79 -4.27
CA PRO A 14 14.02 -5.90 -3.14
C PRO A 14 14.44 -4.50 -3.55
N GLN A 15 15.25 -4.35 -4.59
CA GLN A 15 15.68 -3.04 -5.06
C GLN A 15 14.51 -2.20 -5.58
N PHE A 16 13.63 -2.82 -6.35
CA PHE A 16 12.45 -2.15 -6.91
C PHE A 16 11.48 -1.74 -5.80
N CYS A 17 11.17 -2.66 -4.89
CA CYS A 17 10.26 -2.36 -3.78
C CYS A 17 10.81 -1.26 -2.87
N LYS A 18 12.11 -1.29 -2.59
CA LYS A 18 12.78 -0.24 -1.83
C LYS A 18 12.70 1.11 -2.55
N PHE A 19 12.91 1.11 -3.87
CA PHE A 19 12.80 2.33 -4.68
C PHE A 19 11.40 2.93 -4.57
N LEU A 20 10.35 2.12 -4.73
CA LEU A 20 8.97 2.61 -4.62
C LEU A 20 8.68 3.17 -3.23
N TYR A 21 9.11 2.47 -2.19
CA TYR A 21 8.94 2.94 -0.83
C TYR A 21 9.59 4.30 -0.63
N GLN A 22 10.84 4.45 -1.06
CA GLN A 22 11.59 5.70 -0.89
C GLN A 22 11.00 6.84 -1.69
N LYS A 23 10.68 6.61 -2.96
CA LYS A 23 10.22 7.67 -3.86
C LYS A 23 8.82 8.15 -3.54
N ILE A 24 7.89 7.26 -3.28
CA ILE A 24 6.53 7.64 -2.92
C ILE A 24 6.49 8.17 -1.49
N GLY A 25 7.25 7.55 -0.59
CA GLY A 25 7.20 7.87 0.82
C GLY A 25 7.93 9.14 1.23
N GLU A 26 8.85 9.68 0.41
CA GLU A 26 9.64 10.84 0.81
C GLU A 26 8.78 12.08 1.11
N ASP A 27 7.64 12.23 0.42
CA ASP A 27 6.73 13.35 0.62
C ASP A 27 5.77 13.14 1.81
N PHE A 28 5.73 11.94 2.38
CA PHE A 28 4.77 11.57 3.43
C PHE A 28 5.44 11.05 4.70
N TYR A 29 6.75 11.28 4.82
CA TYR A 29 7.55 10.91 6.00
C TYR A 29 7.50 9.41 6.33
N TRP A 30 7.47 8.56 5.29
CA TRP A 30 7.62 7.12 5.47
C TRP A 30 9.06 6.82 5.86
N LYS A 31 9.30 6.49 7.10
CA LYS A 31 10.67 6.34 7.63
C LYS A 31 10.95 4.96 8.23
N ASP A 32 9.92 4.14 8.46
CA ASP A 32 10.07 2.90 9.20
C ASP A 32 11.05 1.92 8.57
N ARG A 33 11.18 1.96 7.24
CA ARG A 33 12.04 1.04 6.50
C ARG A 33 13.25 1.70 5.85
N LEU A 34 13.49 2.99 6.12
CA LEU A 34 14.61 3.70 5.49
C LEU A 34 15.96 3.07 5.83
N ALA A 35 16.11 2.51 7.02
CA ALA A 35 17.33 1.87 7.48
C ALA A 35 17.45 0.40 7.06
N TRP A 36 16.44 -0.15 6.41
CA TRP A 36 16.48 -1.55 6.00
C TRP A 36 17.55 -1.81 4.96
N SER A 37 18.35 -2.86 5.16
CA SER A 37 19.24 -3.39 4.15
C SER A 37 18.45 -4.11 3.06
N LEU A 38 19.10 -4.38 1.92
CA LEU A 38 18.46 -5.21 0.87
C LEU A 38 18.13 -6.60 1.39
N LYS A 39 18.92 -7.14 2.32
CA LYS A 39 18.65 -8.44 2.92
C LYS A 39 17.39 -8.42 3.77
N GLU A 40 17.17 -7.35 4.53
CA GLU A 40 15.95 -7.18 5.31
C GLU A 40 14.73 -7.03 4.40
N TRP A 41 14.85 -6.28 3.30
CA TRP A 41 13.81 -6.20 2.29
C TRP A 41 13.50 -7.56 1.69
N GLU A 42 14.53 -8.32 1.31
CA GLU A 42 14.36 -9.65 0.75
C GLU A 42 13.62 -10.58 1.71
N ASN A 43 14.03 -10.60 2.99
CA ASN A 43 13.39 -11.43 4.01
C ASN A 43 11.92 -11.05 4.20
N TYR A 44 11.62 -9.76 4.22
CA TYR A 44 10.25 -9.27 4.35
C TYR A 44 9.39 -9.70 3.16
N LEU A 45 9.91 -9.53 1.95
CA LEU A 45 9.18 -9.81 0.71
C LEU A 45 8.97 -11.30 0.47
N ASN A 46 9.78 -12.16 1.08
CA ASN A 46 9.66 -13.62 0.92
C ASN A 46 8.57 -14.24 1.78
N GLN A 47 7.87 -13.47 2.60
CA GLN A 47 6.78 -13.99 3.40
C GLN A 47 5.61 -14.43 2.51
N SER A 48 5.10 -15.66 2.73
CA SER A 48 3.98 -16.18 1.95
C SER A 48 2.69 -15.39 2.16
N LYS A 49 2.54 -14.74 3.31
CA LYS A 49 1.36 -13.93 3.65
C LYS A 49 1.35 -12.55 3.01
N LEU A 50 2.43 -12.16 2.34
CA LEU A 50 2.59 -10.82 1.74
C LEU A 50 2.13 -10.83 0.29
N LYS A 51 1.29 -9.86 -0.07
CA LYS A 51 0.95 -9.57 -1.47
C LYS A 51 1.43 -8.18 -1.82
N PHE A 52 2.10 -8.05 -2.96
CA PHE A 52 2.61 -6.78 -3.47
C PHE A 52 2.08 -6.58 -4.90
N CYS A 53 1.33 -5.50 -5.12
CA CYS A 53 0.76 -5.18 -6.42
C CYS A 53 1.22 -3.82 -6.89
N VAL A 54 1.48 -3.72 -8.19
CA VAL A 54 1.96 -2.50 -8.84
C VAL A 54 0.91 -2.01 -9.83
N ALA A 55 0.60 -0.72 -9.76
CA ALA A 55 -0.26 -0.06 -10.75
C ALA A 55 0.61 0.54 -11.82
N LYS A 56 0.30 0.25 -13.08
CA LYS A 56 1.00 0.80 -14.24
C LYS A 56 0.04 1.53 -15.15
N VAL A 57 0.49 2.64 -15.70
CA VAL A 57 -0.19 3.35 -16.79
C VAL A 57 0.70 3.20 -18.02
N GLY A 58 0.33 2.31 -18.94
CA GLY A 58 1.23 1.87 -19.99
C GLY A 58 2.43 1.15 -19.39
N GLU A 59 3.64 1.64 -19.68
CA GLU A 59 4.89 1.10 -19.11
C GLU A 59 5.32 1.79 -17.83
N ASP A 60 4.66 2.88 -17.44
CA ASP A 60 5.06 3.69 -16.29
C ASP A 60 4.43 3.17 -15.00
N VAL A 61 5.24 3.05 -13.96
CA VAL A 61 4.77 2.69 -12.62
C VAL A 61 4.09 3.91 -12.01
N ALA A 62 2.82 3.79 -11.65
CA ALA A 62 2.02 4.88 -11.10
C ALA A 62 1.84 4.77 -9.58
N GLY A 63 1.91 3.58 -9.03
CA GLY A 63 1.74 3.36 -7.61
C GLY A 63 1.82 1.89 -7.24
N PHE A 64 1.57 1.61 -5.97
CA PHE A 64 1.60 0.24 -5.48
C PHE A 64 0.78 0.11 -4.19
N TYR A 65 0.48 -1.13 -3.84
CA TYR A 65 0.08 -1.47 -2.49
C TYR A 65 0.71 -2.78 -2.07
N GLU A 66 0.88 -2.95 -0.77
CA GLU A 66 1.20 -4.24 -0.19
C GLU A 66 0.28 -4.51 0.99
N TYR A 67 -0.07 -5.78 1.17
CA TYR A 67 -0.79 -6.18 2.37
C TYR A 67 -0.27 -7.50 2.92
N LEU A 68 -0.49 -7.68 4.22
CA LEU A 68 -0.18 -8.91 4.93
C LEU A 68 -1.49 -9.60 5.30
N ASN A 69 -1.62 -10.86 4.93
CA ASN A 69 -2.74 -11.68 5.33
C ASN A 69 -2.40 -12.41 6.63
N HIS A 70 -2.86 -11.87 7.75
CA HIS A 70 -2.66 -12.46 9.08
C HIS A 70 -3.73 -13.54 9.30
N GLU A 71 -3.52 -14.72 8.75
CA GLU A 71 -4.51 -15.82 8.78
C GLU A 71 -4.88 -16.23 10.20
N ASP A 72 -3.93 -16.24 11.11
CA ASP A 72 -4.14 -16.61 12.52
C ASP A 72 -5.10 -15.68 13.23
N LYS A 73 -5.14 -14.41 12.86
CA LYS A 73 -6.04 -13.40 13.41
C LYS A 73 -7.26 -13.14 12.54
N LYS A 74 -7.31 -13.74 11.36
CA LYS A 74 -8.33 -13.47 10.34
C LYS A 74 -8.44 -11.98 10.00
N GLU A 75 -7.28 -11.35 9.79
CA GLU A 75 -7.17 -9.93 9.45
C GLU A 75 -6.24 -9.74 8.26
N VAL A 76 -6.56 -8.74 7.45
CA VAL A 76 -5.68 -8.27 6.39
C VAL A 76 -5.22 -6.86 6.74
N GLU A 77 -3.92 -6.67 6.75
CA GLU A 77 -3.31 -5.37 7.01
C GLU A 77 -2.75 -4.80 5.73
N ILE A 78 -3.29 -3.66 5.27
CA ILE A 78 -2.66 -2.90 4.19
C ILE A 78 -1.47 -2.19 4.82
N SER A 79 -0.26 -2.70 4.56
CA SER A 79 0.95 -2.20 5.20
C SER A 79 1.49 -0.95 4.54
N TYR A 80 1.41 -0.85 3.23
CA TYR A 80 1.73 0.37 2.49
C TYR A 80 0.85 0.50 1.27
N PHE A 81 0.55 1.76 0.94
CA PHE A 81 -0.31 2.11 -0.19
C PHE A 81 0.11 3.51 -0.65
N GLY A 82 0.40 3.66 -1.91
CA GLY A 82 0.78 4.98 -2.41
C GLY A 82 0.78 5.08 -3.91
N ILE A 83 0.68 6.31 -4.39
CA ILE A 83 0.78 6.63 -5.81
C ILE A 83 1.76 7.78 -6.00
N PHE A 84 2.40 7.82 -7.17
CA PHE A 84 3.26 8.96 -7.51
C PHE A 84 2.43 10.22 -7.72
N LYS A 85 2.98 11.37 -7.34
CA LYS A 85 2.24 12.65 -7.39
C LYS A 85 1.80 13.06 -8.80
N GLU A 86 2.49 12.59 -9.84
CA GLU A 86 2.09 12.84 -11.23
C GLU A 86 0.68 12.30 -11.55
N TYR A 87 0.20 11.36 -10.74
CA TYR A 87 -1.09 10.70 -10.94
C TYR A 87 -2.15 11.15 -9.93
N PHE A 88 -1.86 12.15 -9.10
CA PHE A 88 -2.84 12.69 -8.16
C PHE A 88 -4.01 13.35 -8.89
N GLY A 89 -5.20 13.26 -8.31
CA GLY A 89 -6.39 13.91 -8.85
C GLY A 89 -7.02 13.25 -10.08
N LYS A 90 -6.57 12.03 -10.42
CA LYS A 90 -7.05 11.31 -11.61
C LYS A 90 -7.89 10.07 -11.29
N GLY A 91 -8.24 9.89 -10.02
CA GLY A 91 -9.05 8.74 -9.57
C GLY A 91 -8.27 7.45 -9.35
N LEU A 92 -6.95 7.46 -9.56
CA LEU A 92 -6.12 6.25 -9.40
C LEU A 92 -6.12 5.74 -7.96
N GLY A 93 -6.06 6.66 -6.98
CA GLY A 93 -6.04 6.27 -5.57
C GLY A 93 -7.26 5.46 -5.17
N GLY A 94 -8.45 5.90 -5.59
CA GLY A 94 -9.69 5.16 -5.32
C GLY A 94 -9.75 3.82 -6.04
N TYR A 95 -9.30 3.78 -7.29
CA TYR A 95 -9.27 2.55 -8.08
C TYR A 95 -8.31 1.52 -7.46
N LEU A 96 -7.11 1.96 -7.11
CA LEU A 96 -6.08 1.09 -6.52
C LEU A 96 -6.52 0.57 -5.14
N LEU A 97 -7.12 1.43 -4.31
CA LEU A 97 -7.61 1.01 -2.99
C LEU A 97 -8.77 0.00 -3.13
N THR A 98 -9.68 0.23 -4.07
CA THR A 98 -10.76 -0.73 -4.35
C THR A 98 -10.19 -2.10 -4.73
N HIS A 99 -9.15 -2.12 -5.55
CA HIS A 99 -8.48 -3.37 -5.93
C HIS A 99 -7.87 -4.06 -4.71
N ALA A 100 -7.19 -3.30 -3.85
CA ALA A 100 -6.59 -3.85 -2.62
C ALA A 100 -7.63 -4.44 -1.69
N LEU A 101 -8.75 -3.74 -1.49
CA LEU A 101 -9.83 -4.20 -0.62
C LEU A 101 -10.51 -5.46 -1.18
N ARG A 102 -10.78 -5.50 -2.48
CA ARG A 102 -11.36 -6.70 -3.11
C ARG A 102 -10.43 -7.89 -2.98
N SER A 103 -9.14 -7.69 -3.24
CA SER A 103 -8.14 -8.73 -3.09
C SER A 103 -8.06 -9.23 -1.65
N GLY A 104 -8.05 -8.31 -0.68
CA GLY A 104 -8.02 -8.65 0.74
C GLY A 104 -9.24 -9.44 1.19
N TRP A 105 -10.44 -9.03 0.77
CA TRP A 105 -11.68 -9.72 1.14
C TRP A 105 -11.79 -11.13 0.56
N ASN A 106 -11.06 -11.44 -0.52
CA ASN A 106 -11.02 -12.80 -1.07
C ASN A 106 -10.44 -13.82 -0.09
N HIS A 107 -9.65 -13.39 0.90
CA HIS A 107 -9.14 -14.23 1.97
C HIS A 107 -10.15 -14.48 3.10
N LYS A 108 -11.34 -13.86 3.01
CA LYS A 108 -12.42 -13.95 3.99
C LYS A 108 -11.98 -13.55 5.41
N PRO A 109 -11.29 -12.41 5.57
CA PRO A 109 -10.92 -11.95 6.91
C PRO A 109 -12.13 -11.38 7.65
N ASN A 110 -11.99 -11.22 8.96
CA ASN A 110 -12.98 -10.51 9.77
C ASN A 110 -12.89 -9.00 9.56
N ARG A 111 -11.69 -8.49 9.25
CA ARG A 111 -11.50 -7.07 8.94
C ARG A 111 -10.26 -6.84 8.09
N ILE A 112 -10.28 -5.70 7.40
CA ILE A 112 -9.11 -5.13 6.71
C ILE A 112 -8.82 -3.80 7.38
N TRP A 113 -7.55 -3.55 7.73
CA TRP A 113 -7.16 -2.31 8.37
C TRP A 113 -5.91 -1.70 7.75
N VAL A 114 -5.72 -0.41 7.99
CA VAL A 114 -4.61 0.37 7.47
C VAL A 114 -4.27 1.47 8.48
N HIS A 115 -2.99 1.83 8.58
CA HIS A 115 -2.56 3.01 9.30
C HIS A 115 -2.52 4.22 8.37
N THR A 116 -3.00 5.36 8.86
CA THR A 116 -2.78 6.65 8.22
C THR A 116 -2.49 7.68 9.30
N CYS A 117 -1.93 8.83 8.92
CA CYS A 117 -1.59 9.88 9.87
C CYS A 117 -1.70 11.26 9.21
N THR A 118 -1.52 12.33 10.00
CA THR A 118 -1.62 13.72 9.51
C THR A 118 -0.53 14.08 8.52
N LEU A 119 0.56 13.31 8.44
CA LEU A 119 1.66 13.52 7.50
C LEU A 119 1.46 12.79 6.18
N ASP A 120 0.43 11.94 6.08
CA ASP A 120 0.07 11.24 4.85
C ASP A 120 -0.58 12.23 3.86
N HIS A 121 -0.85 11.78 2.63
CA HIS A 121 -1.52 12.60 1.63
C HIS A 121 -2.82 13.18 2.22
N PRO A 122 -3.16 14.47 1.97
CA PRO A 122 -4.36 15.09 2.57
C PRO A 122 -5.67 14.34 2.28
N HIS A 123 -5.72 13.59 1.19
CA HIS A 123 -6.92 12.83 0.81
C HIS A 123 -6.86 11.35 1.20
N ALA A 124 -5.80 10.89 1.87
CA ALA A 124 -5.64 9.47 2.22
C ALA A 124 -6.81 8.98 3.08
N LEU A 125 -7.07 9.65 4.19
CA LEU A 125 -8.17 9.28 5.10
C LEU A 125 -9.52 9.32 4.38
N ARG A 126 -9.77 10.36 3.59
CA ARG A 126 -11.01 10.48 2.81
C ARG A 126 -11.18 9.31 1.85
N ASN A 127 -10.10 8.89 1.20
CA ASN A 127 -10.13 7.77 0.27
C ASN A 127 -10.51 6.48 1.00
N TYR A 128 -9.91 6.22 2.16
CA TYR A 128 -10.23 5.05 2.97
C TYR A 128 -11.71 5.05 3.39
N ILE A 129 -12.20 6.16 3.90
CA ILE A 129 -13.59 6.29 4.35
C ILE A 129 -14.55 6.14 3.17
N ALA A 130 -14.24 6.75 2.01
CA ALA A 130 -15.07 6.66 0.81
C ALA A 130 -15.21 5.22 0.30
N ARG A 131 -14.26 4.35 0.62
CA ARG A 131 -14.29 2.92 0.25
C ARG A 131 -14.88 2.04 1.35
N GLY A 132 -15.53 2.62 2.35
CA GLY A 132 -16.25 1.90 3.38
C GLY A 132 -15.47 1.58 4.64
N MET A 133 -14.28 2.15 4.79
CA MET A 133 -13.48 1.94 5.99
C MET A 133 -13.87 2.94 7.08
N ASN A 134 -13.76 2.53 8.34
CA ASN A 134 -14.10 3.34 9.49
C ASN A 134 -12.88 3.54 10.38
N ILE A 135 -12.79 4.71 11.03
CA ILE A 135 -11.76 4.96 12.03
C ILE A 135 -12.10 4.11 13.26
N PHE A 136 -11.21 3.17 13.64
CA PHE A 136 -11.41 2.37 14.85
C PHE A 136 -10.45 2.73 15.98
N LYS A 137 -9.37 3.48 15.68
CA LYS A 137 -8.39 3.89 16.68
C LYS A 137 -7.68 5.16 16.25
N LYS A 138 -7.49 6.10 17.19
CA LYS A 138 -6.69 7.31 16.99
C LYS A 138 -5.62 7.36 18.06
N GLU A 139 -4.39 7.69 17.64
CA GLU A 139 -3.26 7.85 18.55
C GLU A 139 -2.49 9.11 18.19
N LYS A 140 -1.91 9.76 19.19
CA LYS A 140 -0.93 10.83 18.98
C LYS A 140 0.45 10.22 19.08
N VAL A 141 1.23 10.34 18.01
CA VAL A 141 2.58 9.81 17.94
C VAL A 141 3.52 10.96 17.62
N ARG A 142 4.62 11.05 18.37
CA ARG A 142 5.67 12.02 18.06
C ARG A 142 6.52 11.51 16.90
N VAL A 143 6.80 12.39 15.97
CA VAL A 143 7.66 12.10 14.81
C VAL A 143 8.96 12.90 14.87
#